data_dfa8b59a0cd638466c85ab9a050d390b
#
_entry.id   dfa8b59a0cd638466c85ab9a050d390b
#
_cell.length_a   1.000
_cell.length_b   1.000
_cell.length_c   1.000
_cell.angle_alpha   90.00
_cell.angle_beta   90.00
_cell.angle_gamma   90.00
#
_symmetry.space_group_name_H-M   'P 1'
#
loop_
_entity.id
_entity.type
_entity.pdbx_description
1 polymer ?
#
loop_
_entity_poly.entity_id
_entity_poly.type
_entity_poly.pdbx_seq_one_letter_code
_entity_poly.pdbx_strand_id
1 'polypeptide(L)'
;MLASIGASVFLLTTVLPQFADILEEYELPAITRFMMAAGEHLQKDWILYCLWIPVVFLVFALLSAVPKLRLRVDGLFFHIPVIAGLLKTIYTSRFASSFSVLYGGGNGIIDCMAITGRVMGNTWVERKIQEAVNGLEKGESLSAALKRQRIFHPVFLSMVAAGEESGELESVLLQAGVYYGKAAEQSAQRLVTLIEPCMILVMAGIVGTIVLSIMLPVFNMYSALL
;
A
#
# COMPACT_ATOMS: atom_id res chain seq x y z
N MET A 1 11.05 -3.01 -14.84
CA MET A 1 10.14 -3.96 -14.17
C MET A 1 9.51 -4.96 -15.13
N LEU A 2 8.74 -4.55 -16.15
CA LEU A 2 8.10 -5.49 -17.10
C LEU A 2 9.12 -6.37 -17.83
N ALA A 3 10.25 -5.84 -18.26
CA ALA A 3 11.31 -6.59 -18.92
C ALA A 3 11.92 -7.70 -18.02
N SER A 4 12.09 -7.41 -16.73
CA SER A 4 12.64 -8.37 -15.76
C SER A 4 11.67 -9.52 -15.47
N ILE A 5 10.37 -9.20 -15.34
CA ILE A 5 9.32 -10.21 -15.20
C ILE A 5 9.23 -11.05 -16.46
N GLY A 6 9.25 -10.42 -17.64
CA GLY A 6 9.26 -11.12 -18.93
C GLY A 6 10.45 -12.07 -19.10
N ALA A 7 11.65 -11.62 -18.73
CA ALA A 7 12.84 -12.47 -18.74
C ALA A 7 12.73 -13.67 -17.80
N SER A 8 12.20 -13.48 -16.58
CA SER A 8 12.00 -14.59 -15.63
C SER A 8 10.96 -15.60 -16.14
N VAL A 9 9.85 -15.12 -16.68
CA VAL A 9 8.83 -15.98 -17.28
C VAL A 9 9.41 -16.74 -18.47
N PHE A 10 10.16 -16.08 -19.34
CA PHE A 10 10.83 -16.72 -20.49
C PHE A 10 11.82 -17.82 -20.05
N LEU A 11 12.64 -17.55 -19.04
CA LEU A 11 13.57 -18.53 -18.48
C LEU A 11 12.84 -19.76 -17.91
N LEU A 12 11.75 -19.54 -17.17
CA LEU A 12 10.96 -20.61 -16.57
C LEU A 12 10.18 -21.44 -17.61
N THR A 13 9.64 -20.80 -18.64
CA THR A 13 8.74 -21.46 -19.60
C THR A 13 9.47 -22.03 -20.81
N THR A 14 10.62 -21.50 -21.18
CA THR A 14 11.32 -21.90 -22.41
C THR A 14 12.66 -22.57 -22.13
N VAL A 15 13.47 -21.97 -21.26
CA VAL A 15 14.83 -22.46 -21.04
C VAL A 15 14.85 -23.67 -20.11
N LEU A 16 14.14 -23.60 -18.99
CA LEU A 16 14.14 -24.69 -18.01
C LEU A 16 13.62 -26.04 -18.55
N PRO A 17 12.51 -26.10 -19.34
CA PRO A 17 12.06 -27.37 -19.94
C PRO A 17 13.08 -27.99 -20.90
N GLN A 18 13.77 -27.18 -21.73
CA GLN A 18 14.78 -27.70 -22.67
C GLN A 18 15.95 -28.41 -21.94
N PHE A 19 16.32 -27.91 -20.77
CA PHE A 19 17.32 -28.59 -19.93
C PHE A 19 16.76 -29.84 -19.25
N ALA A 20 15.49 -29.85 -18.90
CA ALA A 20 14.83 -30.98 -18.27
C ALA A 20 14.72 -32.18 -19.22
N ASP A 21 14.40 -31.96 -20.49
CA ASP A 21 14.34 -33.01 -21.53
C ASP A 21 15.69 -33.72 -21.71
N ILE A 22 16.80 -32.99 -21.53
CA ILE A 22 18.17 -33.55 -21.61
C ILE A 22 18.50 -34.39 -20.35
N LEU A 23 17.81 -34.15 -19.24
CA LEU A 23 18.07 -34.73 -17.94
C LEU A 23 17.02 -35.76 -17.49
N GLU A 24 16.10 -36.17 -18.39
CA GLU A 24 15.02 -37.13 -18.12
C GLU A 24 15.53 -38.48 -17.54
N GLU A 25 16.77 -38.86 -17.83
CA GLU A 25 17.40 -40.10 -17.36
C GLU A 25 17.89 -40.06 -15.92
N TYR A 26 17.89 -38.88 -15.25
CA TYR A 26 18.43 -38.68 -13.90
C TYR A 26 17.37 -38.19 -12.91
N GLU A 27 17.49 -38.60 -11.63
CA GLU A 27 16.60 -38.10 -10.58
C GLU A 27 16.73 -36.58 -10.40
N LEU A 28 15.72 -35.83 -10.80
CA LEU A 28 15.69 -34.37 -10.67
C LEU A 28 15.55 -33.95 -9.21
N PRO A 29 16.40 -33.02 -8.71
CA PRO A 29 16.27 -32.45 -7.38
C PRO A 29 14.89 -31.83 -7.14
N ALA A 30 14.45 -31.80 -5.88
CA ALA A 30 13.11 -31.26 -5.51
C ALA A 30 12.90 -29.81 -5.97
N ILE A 31 13.95 -28.99 -5.97
CA ILE A 31 13.93 -27.59 -6.43
C ILE A 31 13.62 -27.51 -7.92
N THR A 32 14.28 -28.36 -8.73
CA THR A 32 14.09 -28.42 -10.19
C THR A 32 12.66 -28.86 -10.50
N ARG A 33 12.14 -29.90 -9.83
CA ARG A 33 10.74 -30.35 -9.98
C ARG A 33 9.72 -29.27 -9.63
N PHE A 34 9.96 -28.52 -8.56
CA PHE A 34 9.09 -27.41 -8.16
C PHE A 34 9.08 -26.28 -9.22
N MET A 35 10.26 -25.92 -9.76
CA MET A 35 10.36 -24.89 -10.79
C MET A 35 9.73 -25.31 -12.11
N MET A 36 9.88 -26.60 -12.51
CA MET A 36 9.21 -27.14 -13.68
C MET A 36 7.71 -27.13 -13.54
N ALA A 37 7.17 -27.61 -12.43
CA ALA A 37 5.74 -27.55 -12.14
C ALA A 37 5.21 -26.11 -12.18
N ALA A 38 5.96 -25.15 -11.62
CA ALA A 38 5.59 -23.74 -11.70
C ALA A 38 5.60 -23.20 -13.15
N GLY A 39 6.60 -23.59 -13.96
CA GLY A 39 6.69 -23.24 -15.37
C GLY A 39 5.54 -23.82 -16.20
N GLU A 40 5.23 -25.10 -16.03
CA GLU A 40 4.11 -25.79 -16.68
C GLU A 40 2.76 -25.15 -16.33
N HIS A 41 2.52 -24.85 -15.03
CA HIS A 41 1.31 -24.15 -14.62
C HIS A 41 1.21 -22.75 -15.25
N LEU A 42 2.30 -22.00 -15.32
CA LEU A 42 2.31 -20.71 -16.01
C LEU A 42 2.00 -20.86 -17.52
N GLN A 43 2.52 -21.88 -18.15
CA GLN A 43 2.36 -22.11 -19.59
C GLN A 43 0.96 -22.64 -19.95
N LYS A 44 0.41 -23.53 -19.12
CA LYS A 44 -0.90 -24.15 -19.35
C LYS A 44 -2.06 -23.25 -18.97
N ASP A 45 -1.90 -22.53 -17.88
CA ASP A 45 -3.00 -21.78 -17.25
C ASP A 45 -2.89 -20.26 -17.44
N TRP A 46 -2.00 -19.77 -18.33
CA TRP A 46 -1.79 -18.34 -18.55
C TRP A 46 -3.08 -17.57 -18.91
N ILE A 47 -3.98 -18.22 -19.69
CA ILE A 47 -5.29 -17.67 -20.04
C ILE A 47 -6.15 -17.53 -18.80
N LEU A 48 -6.06 -18.50 -17.90
CA LEU A 48 -6.79 -18.51 -16.63
C LEU A 48 -6.30 -17.36 -15.72
N TYR A 49 -4.99 -17.12 -15.63
CA TYR A 49 -4.42 -15.98 -14.89
C TYR A 49 -4.82 -14.64 -15.50
N CYS A 50 -4.78 -14.51 -16.84
CA CYS A 50 -5.26 -13.31 -17.55
C CYS A 50 -6.76 -13.05 -17.34
N LEU A 51 -7.56 -14.09 -17.12
CA LEU A 51 -8.99 -13.96 -16.81
C LEU A 51 -9.23 -13.67 -15.33
N TRP A 52 -8.46 -14.31 -14.43
CA TRP A 52 -8.59 -14.14 -12.99
C TRP A 52 -8.21 -12.74 -12.49
N ILE A 53 -7.17 -12.11 -13.07
CA ILE A 53 -6.75 -10.76 -12.68
C ILE A 53 -7.88 -9.73 -12.83
N PRO A 54 -8.54 -9.59 -14.01
CA PRO A 54 -9.68 -8.66 -14.13
C PRO A 54 -10.89 -9.09 -13.31
N VAL A 55 -11.14 -10.39 -13.09
CA VAL A 55 -12.24 -10.86 -12.23
C VAL A 55 -11.97 -10.47 -10.77
N VAL A 56 -10.77 -10.68 -10.25
CA VAL A 56 -10.39 -10.25 -8.90
C VAL A 56 -10.49 -8.73 -8.76
N PHE A 57 -10.04 -7.98 -9.77
CA PHE A 57 -10.18 -6.53 -9.79
C PHE A 57 -11.65 -6.08 -9.83
N LEU A 58 -12.48 -6.75 -10.63
CA LEU A 58 -13.92 -6.49 -10.71
C LEU A 58 -14.62 -6.81 -9.37
N VAL A 59 -14.31 -7.95 -8.77
CA VAL A 59 -14.83 -8.33 -7.44
C VAL A 59 -14.41 -7.29 -6.39
N PHE A 60 -13.15 -6.88 -6.39
CA PHE A 60 -12.66 -5.82 -5.49
C PHE A 60 -13.37 -4.49 -5.73
N ALA A 61 -13.58 -4.09 -6.99
CA ALA A 61 -14.33 -2.89 -7.35
C ALA A 61 -15.80 -2.97 -6.91
N LEU A 62 -16.46 -4.12 -7.10
CA LEU A 62 -17.85 -4.34 -6.64
C LEU A 62 -17.94 -4.36 -5.11
N LEU A 63 -16.98 -4.97 -4.42
CA LEU A 63 -16.92 -4.99 -2.97
C LEU A 63 -16.69 -3.58 -2.40
N SER A 64 -15.89 -2.74 -3.08
CA SER A 64 -15.68 -1.34 -2.70
C SER A 64 -16.90 -0.45 -2.96
N ALA A 65 -17.84 -0.87 -3.81
CA ALA A 65 -19.10 -0.18 -4.05
C ALA A 65 -20.12 -0.35 -2.90
N VAL A 66 -19.96 -1.40 -2.07
CA VAL A 66 -20.83 -1.63 -0.91
C VAL A 66 -20.36 -0.78 0.28
N PRO A 67 -21.14 0.21 0.75
CA PRO A 67 -20.67 1.21 1.75
C PRO A 67 -20.24 0.58 3.08
N LYS A 68 -20.89 -0.51 3.52
CA LYS A 68 -20.51 -1.21 4.75
C LYS A 68 -19.15 -1.94 4.66
N LEU A 69 -18.83 -2.45 3.48
CA LEU A 69 -17.57 -3.17 3.25
C LEU A 69 -16.42 -2.20 3.02
N ARG A 70 -16.68 -1.12 2.27
CA ARG A 70 -15.74 -0.01 2.06
C ARG A 70 -15.26 0.56 3.39
N LEU A 71 -16.15 0.74 4.35
CA LEU A 71 -15.83 1.25 5.69
C LEU A 71 -14.86 0.32 6.45
N ARG A 72 -14.98 -1.00 6.30
CA ARG A 72 -14.07 -1.97 6.92
C ARG A 72 -12.72 -2.03 6.21
N VAL A 73 -12.73 -2.03 4.89
CA VAL A 73 -11.50 -2.05 4.07
C VAL A 73 -10.70 -0.77 4.28
N ASP A 74 -11.36 0.39 4.25
CA ASP A 74 -10.76 1.70 4.49
C ASP A 74 -10.12 1.78 5.89
N GLY A 75 -10.75 1.19 6.91
CA GLY A 75 -10.21 1.13 8.26
C GLY A 75 -9.05 0.13 8.43
N LEU A 76 -9.03 -0.96 7.68
CA LEU A 76 -8.01 -2.01 7.78
C LEU A 76 -6.61 -1.47 7.45
N PHE A 77 -6.50 -0.59 6.45
CA PHE A 77 -5.23 0.03 6.06
C PHE A 77 -4.59 0.87 7.19
N PHE A 78 -5.38 1.42 8.10
CA PHE A 78 -4.89 2.13 9.28
C PHE A 78 -4.29 1.21 10.37
N HIS A 79 -4.51 -0.11 10.27
CA HIS A 79 -3.96 -1.10 11.21
C HIS A 79 -2.62 -1.69 10.75
N ILE A 80 -2.24 -1.49 9.47
CA ILE A 80 -0.95 -1.94 8.93
C ILE A 80 0.11 -0.91 9.32
N PRO A 81 1.11 -1.24 10.18
CA PRO A 81 1.99 -0.25 10.80
C PRO A 81 2.76 0.62 9.78
N VAL A 82 3.21 0.05 8.67
CA VAL A 82 3.96 0.78 7.62
C VAL A 82 3.04 1.75 6.87
N ILE A 83 1.82 1.32 6.53
CA ILE A 83 0.84 2.10 5.77
C ILE A 83 0.13 3.12 6.67
N ALA A 84 -0.14 2.77 7.93
CA ALA A 84 -0.82 3.64 8.88
C ALA A 84 -0.10 4.98 9.10
N GLY A 85 1.24 4.96 9.19
CA GLY A 85 2.05 6.18 9.31
C GLY A 85 1.89 7.11 8.11
N LEU A 86 1.98 6.56 6.90
CA LEU A 86 1.76 7.31 5.66
C LEU A 86 0.33 7.87 5.57
N LEU A 87 -0.68 7.04 5.84
CA LEU A 87 -2.08 7.46 5.80
C LEU A 87 -2.36 8.58 6.80
N LYS A 88 -1.86 8.48 8.03
CA LYS A 88 -1.99 9.57 9.01
C LYS A 88 -1.39 10.88 8.48
N THR A 89 -0.22 10.83 7.87
CA THR A 89 0.44 12.01 7.30
C THR A 89 -0.39 12.59 6.15
N ILE A 90 -0.89 11.77 5.22
CA ILE A 90 -1.72 12.19 4.08
C ILE A 90 -3.03 12.81 4.58
N TYR A 91 -3.74 12.14 5.48
CA TYR A 91 -5.03 12.65 5.98
C TYR A 91 -4.86 13.88 6.88
N THR A 92 -3.75 13.99 7.62
CA THR A 92 -3.41 15.22 8.38
C THR A 92 -3.19 16.39 7.41
N SER A 93 -2.43 16.18 6.33
CA SER A 93 -2.22 17.22 5.32
C SER A 93 -3.53 17.65 4.65
N ARG A 94 -4.31 16.70 4.14
CA ARG A 94 -5.60 16.97 3.49
C ARG A 94 -6.56 17.70 4.41
N PHE A 95 -6.66 17.24 5.65
CA PHE A 95 -7.50 17.89 6.66
C PHE A 95 -7.06 19.32 6.92
N ALA A 96 -5.78 19.53 7.24
CA ALA A 96 -5.25 20.85 7.57
C ALA A 96 -5.41 21.83 6.41
N SER A 97 -5.10 21.42 5.19
CA SER A 97 -5.24 22.26 4.00
C SER A 97 -6.70 22.59 3.68
N SER A 98 -7.61 21.61 3.72
CA SER A 98 -9.02 21.86 3.43
C SER A 98 -9.68 22.70 4.50
N PHE A 99 -9.35 22.43 5.77
CA PHE A 99 -9.90 23.16 6.90
C PHE A 99 -9.42 24.61 6.91
N SER A 100 -8.11 24.87 6.69
CA SER A 100 -7.55 26.23 6.67
C SER A 100 -8.23 27.12 5.63
N VAL A 101 -8.47 26.59 4.42
CA VAL A 101 -9.15 27.33 3.35
C VAL A 101 -10.60 27.65 3.71
N LEU A 102 -11.32 26.69 4.30
CA LEU A 102 -12.72 26.90 4.70
C LEU A 102 -12.84 27.88 5.87
N TYR A 103 -11.96 27.74 6.85
CA TYR A 103 -11.96 28.56 8.06
C TYR A 103 -11.50 30.01 7.76
N GLY A 104 -10.46 30.17 6.92
CA GLY A 104 -10.04 31.48 6.42
C GLY A 104 -11.10 32.17 5.56
N GLY A 105 -12.02 31.41 4.97
CA GLY A 105 -13.23 31.92 4.30
C GLY A 105 -14.34 32.42 5.23
N GLY A 106 -14.10 32.38 6.57
CA GLY A 106 -15.07 32.88 7.58
C GLY A 106 -16.17 31.89 7.97
N ASN A 107 -16.05 30.61 7.58
CA ASN A 107 -17.00 29.58 7.98
C ASN A 107 -16.80 29.18 9.46
N GLY A 108 -17.88 28.76 10.12
CA GLY A 108 -17.80 28.22 11.46
C GLY A 108 -17.02 26.93 11.57
N ILE A 109 -16.39 26.68 12.74
CA ILE A 109 -15.54 25.47 12.97
C ILE A 109 -16.31 24.19 12.68
N ILE A 110 -17.57 24.09 13.10
CA ILE A 110 -18.42 22.89 12.90
C ILE A 110 -18.68 22.65 11.42
N ASP A 111 -18.99 23.70 10.65
CA ASP A 111 -19.22 23.60 9.21
C ASP A 111 -17.94 23.24 8.47
N CYS A 112 -16.82 23.85 8.84
CA CYS A 112 -15.50 23.50 8.30
C CYS A 112 -15.17 22.02 8.52
N MET A 113 -15.44 21.50 9.71
CA MET A 113 -15.24 20.09 10.04
C MET A 113 -16.11 19.15 9.20
N ALA A 114 -17.41 19.47 9.12
CA ALA A 114 -18.37 18.65 8.36
C ALA A 114 -18.02 18.60 6.85
N ILE A 115 -17.68 19.76 6.26
CA ILE A 115 -17.27 19.85 4.84
C ILE A 115 -15.94 19.13 4.63
N THR A 116 -14.94 19.39 5.48
CA THR A 116 -13.62 18.75 5.39
C THR A 116 -13.74 17.23 5.48
N GLY A 117 -14.59 16.71 6.37
CA GLY A 117 -14.85 15.27 6.48
C GLY A 117 -15.27 14.63 5.16
N ARG A 118 -16.17 15.27 4.43
CA ARG A 118 -16.71 14.78 3.14
C ARG A 118 -15.65 14.74 2.03
N VAL A 119 -14.70 15.68 2.03
CA VAL A 119 -13.65 15.74 0.98
C VAL A 119 -12.44 14.85 1.27
N MET A 120 -12.41 14.14 2.40
CA MET A 120 -11.31 13.21 2.71
C MET A 120 -11.22 12.02 1.75
N GLY A 121 -12.30 11.62 1.10
CA GLY A 121 -12.31 10.53 0.12
C GLY A 121 -12.18 9.11 0.73
N ASN A 122 -12.28 8.99 2.06
CA ASN A 122 -12.24 7.73 2.79
C ASN A 122 -13.39 7.69 3.80
N THR A 123 -14.28 6.72 3.65
CA THR A 123 -15.52 6.63 4.45
C THR A 123 -15.27 6.39 5.94
N TRP A 124 -14.18 5.72 6.28
CA TRP A 124 -13.80 5.51 7.67
C TRP A 124 -13.30 6.82 8.32
N VAL A 125 -12.46 7.58 7.61
CA VAL A 125 -11.96 8.89 8.06
C VAL A 125 -13.11 9.90 8.16
N GLU A 126 -14.00 9.95 7.16
CA GLU A 126 -15.21 10.79 7.18
C GLU A 126 -16.05 10.52 8.42
N ARG A 127 -16.32 9.25 8.71
CA ARG A 127 -17.06 8.86 9.91
C ARG A 127 -16.37 9.32 11.19
N LYS A 128 -15.03 9.18 11.26
CA LYS A 128 -14.24 9.63 12.41
C LYS A 128 -14.30 11.16 12.61
N ILE A 129 -14.26 11.91 11.50
CA ILE A 129 -14.42 13.36 11.56
C ILE A 129 -15.85 13.73 12.01
N GLN A 130 -16.87 13.01 11.53
CA GLN A 130 -18.25 13.23 11.98
C GLN A 130 -18.44 12.93 13.47
N GLU A 131 -17.78 11.90 14.01
CA GLU A 131 -17.73 11.63 15.45
C GLU A 131 -17.07 12.79 16.22
N ALA A 132 -16.07 13.47 15.64
CA ALA A 132 -15.46 14.66 16.23
C ALA A 132 -16.40 15.88 16.18
N VAL A 133 -17.15 16.06 15.07
CA VAL A 133 -18.20 17.11 14.96
C VAL A 133 -19.21 16.97 16.11
N ASN A 134 -19.70 15.76 16.37
CA ASN A 134 -20.63 15.53 17.47
C ASN A 134 -20.04 15.87 18.85
N GLY A 135 -18.70 15.85 19.00
CA GLY A 135 -18.01 16.31 20.18
C GLY A 135 -18.00 17.84 20.31
N LEU A 136 -17.70 18.53 19.20
CA LEU A 136 -17.73 19.99 19.13
C LEU A 136 -19.13 20.56 19.43
N GLU A 137 -20.19 19.93 18.91
CA GLU A 137 -21.58 20.32 19.21
C GLU A 137 -21.92 20.20 20.71
N LYS A 138 -21.21 19.35 21.44
CA LYS A 138 -21.33 19.18 22.88
C LYS A 138 -20.42 20.10 23.69
N GLY A 139 -19.67 20.99 23.03
CA GLY A 139 -18.77 21.96 23.67
C GLY A 139 -17.35 21.43 23.90
N GLU A 140 -16.94 20.27 23.31
CA GLU A 140 -15.54 19.87 23.36
C GLU A 140 -14.69 20.84 22.54
N SER A 141 -13.41 21.05 22.90
CA SER A 141 -12.45 21.78 22.10
C SER A 141 -12.12 21.02 20.82
N LEU A 142 -11.73 21.73 19.75
CA LEU A 142 -11.37 21.13 18.47
C LEU A 142 -10.23 20.12 18.63
N SER A 143 -9.19 20.51 19.36
CA SER A 143 -8.03 19.68 19.64
C SER A 143 -8.40 18.39 20.38
N ALA A 144 -9.28 18.46 21.40
CA ALA A 144 -9.76 17.29 22.15
C ALA A 144 -10.61 16.35 21.27
N ALA A 145 -11.54 16.91 20.51
CA ALA A 145 -12.41 16.15 19.60
C ALA A 145 -11.60 15.38 18.54
N LEU A 146 -10.58 16.02 17.93
CA LEU A 146 -9.69 15.40 16.95
C LEU A 146 -8.79 14.33 17.58
N LYS A 147 -8.24 14.60 18.77
CA LYS A 147 -7.35 13.67 19.50
C LYS A 147 -8.02 12.33 19.78
N ARG A 148 -9.29 12.36 20.14
CA ARG A 148 -10.09 11.15 20.42
C ARG A 148 -10.20 10.21 19.22
N GLN A 149 -10.12 10.73 17.98
CA GLN A 149 -10.28 9.92 16.78
C GLN A 149 -9.06 9.11 16.40
N ARG A 150 -7.85 9.46 16.87
CA ARG A 150 -6.58 8.75 16.65
C ARG A 150 -6.16 8.60 15.17
N ILE A 151 -6.73 9.40 14.29
CA ILE A 151 -6.42 9.39 12.85
C ILE A 151 -5.32 10.39 12.46
N PHE A 152 -5.07 11.37 13.31
CA PHE A 152 -4.12 12.45 13.06
C PHE A 152 -2.77 12.23 13.74
N HIS A 153 -1.75 12.91 13.23
CA HIS A 153 -0.43 12.87 13.82
C HIS A 153 -0.39 13.64 15.16
N PRO A 154 0.28 13.12 16.22
CA PRO A 154 0.30 13.78 17.52
C PRO A 154 0.77 15.24 17.51
N VAL A 155 1.83 15.52 16.72
CA VAL A 155 2.37 16.89 16.60
C VAL A 155 1.35 17.84 16.00
N PHE A 156 0.56 17.40 15.01
CA PHE A 156 -0.53 18.19 14.45
C PHE A 156 -1.57 18.55 15.50
N LEU A 157 -1.95 17.59 16.34
CA LEU A 157 -2.92 17.83 17.42
C LEU A 157 -2.41 18.85 18.44
N SER A 158 -1.12 18.85 18.75
CA SER A 158 -0.50 19.88 19.61
C SER A 158 -0.49 21.26 18.94
N MET A 159 -0.24 21.32 17.62
CA MET A 159 -0.32 22.57 16.86
C MET A 159 -1.75 23.12 16.87
N VAL A 160 -2.76 22.27 16.63
CA VAL A 160 -4.17 22.68 16.70
C VAL A 160 -4.54 23.21 18.08
N ALA A 161 -4.10 22.52 19.15
CA ALA A 161 -4.36 22.98 20.52
C ALA A 161 -3.76 24.38 20.79
N ALA A 162 -2.50 24.59 20.38
CA ALA A 162 -1.87 25.90 20.52
C ALA A 162 -2.57 26.99 19.69
N GLY A 163 -2.98 26.68 18.45
CA GLY A 163 -3.72 27.62 17.60
C GLY A 163 -5.13 27.91 18.12
N GLU A 164 -5.78 26.94 18.77
CA GLU A 164 -7.08 27.12 19.41
C GLU A 164 -6.97 28.04 20.64
N GLU A 165 -5.94 27.86 21.46
CA GLU A 165 -5.67 28.67 22.65
C GLU A 165 -5.24 30.11 22.31
N SER A 166 -4.45 30.30 21.25
CA SER A 166 -3.97 31.62 20.82
C SER A 166 -4.95 32.37 19.91
N GLY A 167 -5.98 31.71 19.42
CA GLY A 167 -6.90 32.28 18.40
C GLY A 167 -6.30 32.32 16.98
N GLU A 168 -5.13 31.74 16.75
CA GLU A 168 -4.41 31.72 15.45
C GLU A 168 -4.60 30.41 14.68
N LEU A 169 -5.78 29.82 14.78
CA LEU A 169 -6.06 28.49 14.21
C LEU A 169 -5.85 28.44 12.70
N GLU A 170 -6.19 29.51 11.98
CA GLU A 170 -6.03 29.59 10.51
C GLU A 170 -4.56 29.46 10.10
N SER A 171 -3.68 30.27 10.70
CA SER A 171 -2.25 30.28 10.36
C SER A 171 -1.58 28.95 10.69
N VAL A 172 -1.93 28.37 11.84
CA VAL A 172 -1.41 27.08 12.28
C VAL A 172 -1.84 25.95 11.35
N LEU A 173 -3.11 25.93 10.94
CA LEU A 173 -3.64 24.92 10.01
C LEU A 173 -3.01 25.03 8.62
N LEU A 174 -2.80 26.27 8.13
CA LEU A 174 -2.12 26.50 6.86
C LEU A 174 -0.70 25.97 6.88
N GLN A 175 0.07 26.31 7.93
CA GLN A 175 1.43 25.81 8.12
C GLN A 175 1.49 24.28 8.25
N ALA A 176 0.57 23.70 9.02
CA ALA A 176 0.45 22.25 9.15
C ALA A 176 0.13 21.59 7.80
N GLY A 177 -0.76 22.16 7.00
CA GLY A 177 -1.10 21.66 5.66
C GLY A 177 0.13 21.58 4.76
N VAL A 178 0.93 22.65 4.72
CA VAL A 178 2.17 22.69 3.92
C VAL A 178 3.22 21.70 4.45
N TYR A 179 3.42 21.65 5.75
CA TYR A 179 4.39 20.74 6.37
C TYR A 179 4.05 19.27 6.11
N TYR A 180 2.81 18.88 6.43
CA TYR A 180 2.37 17.49 6.24
C TYR A 180 2.20 17.13 4.76
N GLY A 181 1.94 18.11 3.87
CA GLY A 181 1.95 17.91 2.42
C GLY A 181 3.31 17.43 1.93
N LYS A 182 4.36 18.15 2.29
CA LYS A 182 5.74 17.76 1.96
C LYS A 182 6.12 16.42 2.61
N ALA A 183 5.73 16.20 3.86
CA ALA A 183 6.00 14.96 4.56
C ALA A 183 5.28 13.75 3.92
N ALA A 184 4.06 13.94 3.43
CA ALA A 184 3.30 12.91 2.70
C ALA A 184 3.97 12.55 1.38
N GLU A 185 4.39 13.55 0.60
CA GLU A 185 5.12 13.36 -0.65
C GLU A 185 6.44 12.60 -0.43
N GLN A 186 7.25 13.04 0.53
CA GLN A 186 8.49 12.35 0.89
C GLN A 186 8.25 10.91 1.36
N SER A 187 7.21 10.67 2.13
CA SER A 187 6.87 9.32 2.60
C SER A 187 6.42 8.42 1.46
N ALA A 188 5.65 8.96 0.49
CA ALA A 188 5.27 8.24 -0.71
C ALA A 188 6.49 7.90 -1.57
N GLN A 189 7.40 8.86 -1.78
CA GLN A 189 8.65 8.63 -2.52
C GLN A 189 9.53 7.56 -1.87
N ARG A 190 9.66 7.56 -0.54
CA ARG A 190 10.39 6.51 0.20
C ARG A 190 9.83 5.12 -0.06
N LEU A 191 8.49 4.96 -0.10
CA LEU A 191 7.88 3.68 -0.43
C LEU A 191 8.21 3.24 -1.86
N VAL A 192 8.16 4.16 -2.82
CA VAL A 192 8.54 3.87 -4.22
C VAL A 192 10.01 3.44 -4.31
N THR A 193 10.91 4.13 -3.60
CA THR A 193 12.35 3.79 -3.59
C THR A 193 12.62 2.41 -2.97
N LEU A 194 11.81 1.95 -2.03
CA LEU A 194 11.94 0.60 -1.45
C LEU A 194 11.54 -0.53 -2.42
N ILE A 195 10.74 -0.21 -3.46
CA ILE A 195 10.36 -1.21 -4.46
C ILE A 195 11.58 -1.71 -5.23
N GLU A 196 12.53 -0.84 -5.54
CA GLU A 196 13.73 -1.20 -6.32
C GLU A 196 14.59 -2.28 -5.63
N PRO A 197 15.04 -2.13 -4.36
CA PRO A 197 15.76 -3.18 -3.66
C PRO A 197 14.94 -4.47 -3.50
N CYS A 198 13.64 -4.36 -3.22
CA CYS A 198 12.78 -5.54 -3.13
C CYS A 198 12.72 -6.32 -4.45
N MET A 199 12.62 -5.60 -5.58
CA MET A 199 12.63 -6.23 -6.91
C MET A 199 13.97 -6.90 -7.22
N ILE A 200 15.10 -6.28 -6.87
CA ILE A 200 16.43 -6.88 -7.04
C ILE A 200 16.54 -8.19 -6.24
N LEU A 201 16.09 -8.19 -4.98
CA LEU A 201 16.12 -9.39 -4.14
C LEU A 201 15.23 -10.51 -4.69
N VAL A 202 14.02 -10.17 -5.14
CA VAL A 202 13.10 -11.14 -5.77
C VAL A 202 13.72 -11.73 -7.02
N MET A 203 14.28 -10.87 -7.90
CA MET A 203 14.91 -11.31 -9.15
C MET A 203 16.15 -12.17 -8.89
N ALA A 204 17.00 -11.78 -7.95
CA ALA A 204 18.16 -12.57 -7.55
C ALA A 204 17.74 -13.95 -7.01
N GLY A 205 16.67 -14.01 -6.24
CA GLY A 205 16.07 -15.26 -5.75
C GLY A 205 15.59 -16.16 -6.89
N ILE A 206 14.84 -15.61 -7.84
CA ILE A 206 14.32 -16.36 -9.00
C ILE A 206 15.47 -16.87 -9.88
N VAL A 207 16.34 -15.97 -10.31
CA VAL A 207 17.49 -16.33 -11.18
C VAL A 207 18.43 -17.31 -10.48
N GLY A 208 18.74 -17.05 -9.20
CA GLY A 208 19.58 -17.96 -8.40
C GLY A 208 18.99 -19.36 -8.30
N THR A 209 17.67 -19.46 -8.08
CA THR A 209 16.96 -20.75 -8.03
C THR A 209 16.99 -21.47 -9.38
N ILE A 210 16.81 -20.76 -10.50
CA ILE A 210 16.91 -21.33 -11.83
C ILE A 210 18.32 -21.87 -12.11
N VAL A 211 19.35 -21.08 -11.78
CA VAL A 211 20.75 -21.50 -11.95
C VAL A 211 21.04 -22.74 -11.12
N LEU A 212 20.62 -22.77 -9.87
CA LEU A 212 20.78 -23.96 -8.99
C LEU A 212 20.02 -25.17 -9.55
N SER A 213 18.84 -24.98 -10.13
CA SER A 213 18.03 -26.04 -10.73
C SER A 213 18.70 -26.69 -11.95
N ILE A 214 19.53 -25.94 -12.65
CA ILE A 214 20.31 -26.45 -13.80
C ILE A 214 21.63 -27.07 -13.32
N MET A 215 22.32 -26.42 -12.40
CA MET A 215 23.65 -26.84 -11.95
C MET A 215 23.64 -28.12 -11.10
N LEU A 216 22.66 -28.29 -10.21
CA LEU A 216 22.58 -29.46 -9.35
C LEU A 216 22.53 -30.79 -10.12
N PRO A 217 21.69 -30.98 -11.14
CA PRO A 217 21.71 -32.19 -11.95
C PRO A 217 23.04 -32.40 -12.67
N VAL A 218 23.64 -31.33 -13.21
CA VAL A 218 24.94 -31.41 -13.91
C VAL A 218 26.05 -31.90 -12.97
N PHE A 219 26.09 -31.40 -11.72
CA PHE A 219 27.04 -31.90 -10.71
C PHE A 219 26.80 -33.37 -10.36
N ASN A 220 25.55 -33.80 -10.21
CA ASN A 220 25.20 -35.18 -9.95
C ASN A 220 25.65 -36.11 -11.07
N MET A 221 25.53 -35.70 -12.34
CA MET A 221 26.06 -36.45 -13.49
C MET A 221 27.57 -36.62 -13.40
N TYR A 222 28.30 -35.55 -13.09
CA TYR A 222 29.77 -35.63 -12.95
C TYR A 222 30.21 -36.57 -11.81
N SER A 223 29.49 -36.57 -10.69
CA SER A 223 29.79 -37.44 -9.55
C SER A 223 29.43 -38.91 -9.79
N ALA A 224 28.53 -39.19 -10.75
CA ALA A 224 28.17 -40.57 -11.13
C ALA A 224 29.13 -41.18 -12.18
N LEU A 225 29.95 -40.35 -12.83
CA LEU A 225 30.93 -40.75 -13.84
C LEU A 225 32.35 -40.97 -13.26
N LEU A 226 32.58 -40.59 -12.00
CA LEU A 226 33.83 -40.82 -11.25
C LEU A 226 33.70 -41.96 -10.29
#